data_fc1e1cd8636f4e0fe9f40ab2e27c2c70
#
_entry.id   fc1e1cd8636f4e0fe9f40ab2e27c2c70
#
_cell.length_a   1.000
_cell.length_b   1.000
_cell.length_c   1.000
_cell.angle_alpha   90.00
_cell.angle_beta   90.00
_cell.angle_gamma   90.00
#
_symmetry.space_group_name_H-M   'P 1'
#
loop_
_entity.id
_entity.type
_entity.pdbx_description
1 polymer ?
#
loop_
_entity_poly.entity_id
_entity_poly.type
_entity_poly.pdbx_seq_one_letter_code
_entity_poly.pdbx_strand_id
1 'polypeptide(L)'
;MKLLIVDDHAAMRRMIGRVVHDMISDIKECDDGAEALAAYDEYRPDWVLMDIEMNRMDGITATREILLAFPSARVVIVSKHDDQQLREAARQAGACGYVLKENLVAIRELLGKL
;
A
#
# COMPACT_ATOMS: atom_id res chain seq x y z
N MET A 1 -0.61 11.47 10.68
CA MET A 1 -1.34 10.28 10.20
C MET A 1 -0.42 9.07 10.22
N LYS A 2 -1.01 7.89 10.33
CA LYS A 2 -0.28 6.62 10.39
C LYS A 2 -0.29 5.92 9.03
N LEU A 3 0.85 5.34 8.65
CA LEU A 3 1.02 4.68 7.36
C LEU A 3 1.51 3.25 7.54
N LEU A 4 0.89 2.29 6.86
CA LEU A 4 1.37 0.93 6.74
C LEU A 4 1.98 0.75 5.37
N ILE A 5 3.23 0.30 5.30
CA ILE A 5 3.92 0.01 4.04
C ILE A 5 4.14 -1.50 3.95
N VAL A 6 3.64 -2.11 2.89
CA VAL A 6 3.76 -3.54 2.64
C VAL A 6 4.54 -3.75 1.35
N ASP A 7 5.79 -4.17 1.47
CA ASP A 7 6.71 -4.39 0.35
C ASP A 7 7.82 -5.31 0.83
N ASP A 8 8.19 -6.30 0.03
CA ASP A 8 9.23 -7.26 0.42
C ASP A 8 10.66 -6.72 0.25
N HIS A 9 10.82 -5.52 -0.29
CA HIS A 9 12.13 -4.88 -0.47
C HIS A 9 12.34 -3.76 0.57
N ALA A 10 13.24 -4.00 1.52
CA ALA A 10 13.53 -3.01 2.57
C ALA A 10 13.97 -1.67 2.00
N ALA A 11 14.75 -1.69 0.90
CA ALA A 11 15.21 -0.45 0.25
C ALA A 11 14.05 0.39 -0.26
N MET A 12 13.02 -0.27 -0.83
CA MET A 12 11.82 0.43 -1.31
C MET A 12 11.03 1.03 -0.14
N ARG A 13 10.87 0.28 0.95
CA ARG A 13 10.20 0.80 2.14
C ARG A 13 10.89 2.05 2.68
N ARG A 14 12.22 2.05 2.71
CA ARG A 14 12.99 3.24 3.14
C ARG A 14 12.78 4.41 2.19
N MET A 15 12.78 4.16 0.89
CA MET A 15 12.58 5.19 -0.11
C MET A 15 11.21 5.83 0.01
N ILE A 16 10.16 5.03 0.17
CA ILE A 16 8.80 5.53 0.39
C ILE A 16 8.76 6.37 1.67
N GLY A 17 9.38 5.89 2.74
CA GLY A 17 9.43 6.62 4.01
C GLY A 17 10.04 8.01 3.85
N ARG A 18 11.10 8.15 3.05
CA ARG A 18 11.73 9.44 2.78
C ARG A 18 10.83 10.37 1.99
N VAL A 19 10.07 9.83 1.04
CA VAL A 19 9.18 10.63 0.20
C VAL A 19 8.05 11.26 1.02
N VAL A 20 7.60 10.59 2.08
CA VAL A 20 6.41 11.01 2.84
C VAL A 20 6.71 11.44 4.28
N HIS A 21 7.99 11.51 4.69
CA HIS A 21 8.35 11.65 6.11
C HIS A 21 7.75 12.90 6.79
N ASP A 22 7.56 13.98 6.05
CA ASP A 22 7.00 15.22 6.58
C ASP A 22 5.47 15.18 6.71
N MET A 23 4.82 14.18 6.10
CA MET A 23 3.36 14.03 6.13
C MET A 23 2.90 13.00 7.14
N ILE A 24 3.78 12.10 7.56
CA ILE A 24 3.44 10.91 8.32
C ILE A 24 4.04 11.00 9.72
N SER A 25 3.21 10.73 10.74
CA SER A 25 3.66 10.75 12.14
C SER A 25 4.24 9.42 12.57
N ASP A 26 3.78 8.30 11.97
CA ASP A 26 4.22 6.97 12.35
C ASP A 26 4.09 6.02 11.16
N ILE A 27 5.05 5.12 11.00
CA ILE A 27 5.08 4.14 9.91
C ILE A 27 5.27 2.75 10.50
N LYS A 28 4.44 1.79 10.05
CA LYS A 28 4.63 0.37 10.29
C LYS A 28 4.96 -0.30 8.96
N GLU A 29 5.84 -1.29 8.99
CA GLU A 29 6.27 -1.99 7.78
C GLU A 29 5.97 -3.47 7.87
N CYS A 30 5.56 -4.06 6.73
CA CYS A 30 5.43 -5.48 6.52
C CYS A 30 6.22 -5.88 5.29
N ASP A 31 6.77 -7.09 5.27
CA ASP A 31 7.54 -7.59 4.14
C ASP A 31 6.76 -8.58 3.26
N ASP A 32 5.49 -8.84 3.56
CA ASP A 32 4.67 -9.76 2.78
C ASP A 32 3.18 -9.48 2.96
N GLY A 33 2.39 -9.74 1.90
CA GLY A 33 0.95 -9.59 1.94
C GLY A 33 0.25 -10.50 2.92
N ALA A 34 0.85 -11.66 3.23
CA ALA A 34 0.27 -12.61 4.19
C ALA A 34 0.15 -12.03 5.60
N GLU A 35 0.95 -11.01 5.93
CA GLU A 35 0.94 -10.36 7.23
C GLU A 35 0.12 -9.08 7.25
N ALA A 36 -0.30 -8.61 6.09
CA ALA A 36 -0.89 -7.27 5.95
C ALA A 36 -2.22 -7.13 6.69
N LEU A 37 -3.09 -8.14 6.62
CA LEU A 37 -4.40 -8.08 7.27
C LEU A 37 -4.26 -7.97 8.79
N ALA A 38 -3.41 -8.81 9.39
CA ALA A 38 -3.18 -8.78 10.83
C ALA A 38 -2.54 -7.46 11.26
N ALA A 39 -1.59 -6.95 10.45
CA ALA A 39 -0.95 -5.67 10.72
C ALA A 39 -1.95 -4.53 10.65
N TYR A 40 -2.86 -4.56 9.67
CA TYR A 40 -3.92 -3.56 9.57
C TYR A 40 -4.82 -3.58 10.79
N ASP A 41 -5.26 -4.75 11.19
CA ASP A 41 -6.17 -4.90 12.33
C ASP A 41 -5.54 -4.36 13.63
N GLU A 42 -4.27 -4.66 13.83
CA GLU A 42 -3.55 -4.24 15.04
C GLU A 42 -3.23 -2.75 15.03
N TYR A 43 -2.76 -2.24 13.88
CA TYR A 43 -2.21 -0.89 13.78
C TYR A 43 -3.25 0.17 13.42
N ARG A 44 -4.23 -0.20 12.62
CA ARG A 44 -5.29 0.69 12.10
C ARG A 44 -4.72 1.95 11.46
N PRO A 45 -3.95 1.81 10.36
CA PRO A 45 -3.36 2.95 9.69
C PRO A 45 -4.39 3.81 8.98
N ASP A 46 -4.03 5.05 8.70
CA ASP A 46 -4.87 5.92 7.85
C ASP A 46 -4.75 5.56 6.38
N TRP A 47 -3.57 5.07 5.97
CA TRP A 47 -3.30 4.65 4.59
C TRP A 47 -2.44 3.39 4.58
N VAL A 48 -2.64 2.57 3.55
CA VAL A 48 -1.79 1.41 3.25
C VAL A 48 -1.17 1.60 1.89
N LEU A 49 0.16 1.44 1.79
CA LEU A 49 0.86 1.38 0.52
C LEU A 49 1.26 -0.08 0.30
N MET A 50 0.78 -0.67 -0.78
CA MET A 50 0.84 -2.11 -1.02
C MET A 50 1.55 -2.43 -2.32
N ASP A 51 2.67 -3.16 -2.23
CA ASP A 51 3.32 -3.76 -3.40
C ASP A 51 2.48 -4.93 -3.93
N ILE A 52 2.61 -5.24 -5.21
CA ILE A 52 1.90 -6.37 -5.81
C ILE A 52 2.69 -7.67 -5.67
N GLU A 53 3.95 -7.67 -6.10
CA GLU A 53 4.76 -8.89 -6.17
C GLU A 53 5.45 -9.17 -4.84
N MET A 54 4.97 -10.17 -4.13
CA MET A 54 5.53 -10.61 -2.84
C MET A 54 5.53 -12.14 -2.79
N ASN A 55 6.28 -12.71 -1.83
CA ASN A 55 6.58 -14.14 -1.84
C ASN A 55 5.41 -15.06 -1.52
N ARG A 56 4.68 -14.78 -0.43
CA ARG A 56 3.63 -15.69 0.05
C ARG A 56 2.24 -15.29 -0.41
N MET A 57 1.97 -13.98 -0.46
CA MET A 57 0.67 -13.47 -0.89
C MET A 57 0.90 -12.18 -1.66
N ASP A 58 0.36 -12.08 -2.87
CA ASP A 58 0.46 -10.87 -3.67
C ASP A 58 -0.39 -9.74 -3.07
N GLY A 59 -0.07 -8.51 -3.47
CA GLY A 59 -0.69 -7.32 -2.90
C GLY A 59 -2.15 -7.12 -3.30
N ILE A 60 -2.57 -7.64 -4.45
CA ILE A 60 -3.97 -7.53 -4.88
C ILE A 60 -4.84 -8.42 -4.00
N THR A 61 -4.39 -9.65 -3.74
CA THR A 61 -5.09 -10.55 -2.83
C THR A 61 -5.14 -9.98 -1.42
N ALA A 62 -4.01 -9.44 -0.93
CA ALA A 62 -3.95 -8.82 0.39
C ALA A 62 -4.89 -7.61 0.49
N THR A 63 -4.95 -6.79 -0.56
CA THR A 63 -5.88 -5.65 -0.62
C THR A 63 -7.32 -6.12 -0.51
N ARG A 64 -7.67 -7.16 -1.27
CA ARG A 64 -9.03 -7.71 -1.24
C ARG A 64 -9.40 -8.17 0.17
N GLU A 65 -8.50 -8.88 0.84
CA GLU A 65 -8.74 -9.36 2.20
C GLU A 65 -8.93 -8.20 3.18
N ILE A 66 -8.10 -7.17 3.08
CA ILE A 66 -8.22 -5.99 3.95
C ILE A 66 -9.57 -5.31 3.74
N LEU A 67 -9.96 -5.08 2.48
CA LEU A 67 -11.22 -4.39 2.19
C LEU A 67 -12.45 -5.20 2.56
N LEU A 68 -12.38 -6.53 2.49
CA LEU A 68 -13.47 -7.38 2.96
C LEU A 68 -13.67 -7.26 4.47
N ALA A 69 -12.58 -7.19 5.22
CA ALA A 69 -12.64 -7.08 6.68
C ALA A 69 -12.87 -5.63 7.14
N PHE A 70 -12.31 -4.67 6.41
CA PHE A 70 -12.34 -3.24 6.75
C PHE A 70 -12.73 -2.43 5.51
N PRO A 71 -14.03 -2.30 5.22
CA PRO A 71 -14.47 -1.65 3.96
C PRO A 71 -14.06 -0.20 3.80
N SER A 72 -13.71 0.49 4.88
CA SER A 72 -13.28 1.89 4.82
C SER A 72 -11.76 2.05 4.70
N ALA A 73 -11.01 0.93 4.61
CA ALA A 73 -9.56 0.98 4.46
C ALA A 73 -9.17 1.70 3.16
N ARG A 74 -8.12 2.49 3.23
CA ARG A 74 -7.57 3.20 2.06
C ARG A 74 -6.26 2.56 1.67
N VAL A 75 -6.29 1.77 0.60
CA VAL A 75 -5.14 1.03 0.09
C VAL A 75 -4.75 1.58 -1.27
N VAL A 76 -3.49 1.98 -1.40
CA VAL A 76 -2.90 2.43 -2.66
C VAL A 76 -1.88 1.38 -3.10
N ILE A 77 -2.03 0.88 -4.31
CA ILE A 77 -1.05 -0.04 -4.88
C ILE A 77 0.17 0.77 -5.36
N VAL A 78 1.36 0.28 -5.04
CA VAL A 78 2.63 0.85 -5.50
C VAL A 78 3.36 -0.24 -6.27
N SER A 79 3.47 -0.09 -7.59
CA SER A 79 3.96 -1.15 -8.47
C SER A 79 4.94 -0.62 -9.50
N LYS A 80 5.84 -1.48 -9.95
CA LYS A 80 6.72 -1.15 -11.09
C LYS A 80 6.05 -1.39 -12.44
N HIS A 81 4.85 -1.98 -12.46
CA HIS A 81 4.14 -2.33 -13.68
C HIS A 81 3.03 -1.33 -14.00
N ASP A 82 3.06 -0.77 -15.20
CA ASP A 82 1.99 0.07 -15.72
C ASP A 82 1.14 -0.74 -16.69
N ASP A 83 0.41 -1.69 -16.14
CA ASP A 83 -0.36 -2.68 -16.88
C ASP A 83 -1.84 -2.45 -16.62
N GLN A 84 -2.62 -2.31 -17.70
CA GLN A 84 -4.05 -2.03 -17.59
C GLN A 84 -4.80 -3.13 -16.82
N GLN A 85 -4.42 -4.39 -17.03
CA GLN A 85 -5.06 -5.51 -16.35
C GLN A 85 -4.77 -5.48 -14.85
N LEU A 86 -3.55 -5.16 -14.46
CA LEU A 86 -3.19 -5.03 -13.04
C LEU A 86 -3.87 -3.85 -12.39
N ARG A 87 -3.97 -2.72 -13.09
CA ARG A 87 -4.68 -1.55 -12.59
C ARG A 87 -6.16 -1.88 -12.34
N GLU A 88 -6.78 -2.59 -13.27
CA GLU A 88 -8.19 -2.97 -13.13
C GLU A 88 -8.38 -3.99 -12.02
N ALA A 89 -7.48 -4.98 -11.91
CA ALA A 89 -7.55 -5.97 -10.82
C ALA A 89 -7.40 -5.29 -9.45
N ALA A 90 -6.50 -4.31 -9.34
CA ALA A 90 -6.32 -3.55 -8.10
C ALA A 90 -7.59 -2.76 -7.75
N ARG A 91 -8.19 -2.11 -8.73
CA ARG A 91 -9.42 -1.36 -8.53
C ARG A 91 -10.56 -2.27 -8.07
N GLN A 92 -10.71 -3.43 -8.70
CA GLN A 92 -11.75 -4.40 -8.32
C GLN A 92 -11.51 -4.97 -6.92
N ALA A 93 -10.26 -5.07 -6.49
CA ALA A 93 -9.93 -5.50 -5.13
C ALA A 93 -10.27 -4.43 -4.08
N GLY A 94 -10.54 -3.20 -4.52
CA GLY A 94 -10.92 -2.10 -3.65
C GLY A 94 -9.83 -1.05 -3.41
N ALA A 95 -8.69 -1.14 -4.12
CA ALA A 95 -7.65 -0.12 -4.02
C ALA A 95 -8.19 1.22 -4.49
N CYS A 96 -7.84 2.28 -3.78
CA CYS A 96 -8.30 3.63 -4.10
C CYS A 96 -7.26 4.44 -4.90
N GLY A 97 -6.11 3.84 -5.20
CA GLY A 97 -5.09 4.48 -6.02
C GLY A 97 -4.06 3.47 -6.52
N TYR A 98 -3.31 3.89 -7.53
CA TYR A 98 -2.27 3.09 -8.13
C TYR A 98 -1.10 4.01 -8.50
N VAL A 99 0.06 3.76 -7.94
CA VAL A 99 1.25 4.59 -8.13
C VAL A 99 2.37 3.73 -8.69
N LEU A 100 3.07 4.25 -9.69
CA LEU A 100 4.25 3.57 -10.23
C LEU A 100 5.47 3.83 -9.35
N LYS A 101 6.29 2.82 -9.14
CA LYS A 101 7.52 2.95 -8.35
C LYS A 101 8.51 3.96 -8.94
N GLU A 102 8.42 4.26 -10.22
CA GLU A 102 9.21 5.31 -10.86
C GLU A 102 8.69 6.71 -10.58
N ASN A 103 7.50 6.85 -9.96
CA ASN A 103 6.88 8.14 -9.66
C ASN A 103 6.32 8.16 -8.24
N LEU A 104 7.19 7.93 -7.25
CA LEU A 104 6.77 7.87 -5.85
C LEU A 104 6.22 9.20 -5.33
N VAL A 105 6.58 10.31 -5.96
CA VAL A 105 6.06 11.62 -5.56
C VAL A 105 4.54 11.69 -5.67
N ALA A 106 3.94 10.91 -6.57
CA ALA A 106 2.48 10.84 -6.70
C ALA A 106 1.79 10.36 -5.42
N ILE A 107 2.50 9.62 -4.56
CA ILE A 107 1.96 9.21 -3.26
C ILE A 107 1.57 10.42 -2.42
N ARG A 108 2.39 11.48 -2.45
CA ARG A 108 2.14 12.69 -1.66
C ARG A 108 0.82 13.35 -2.07
N GLU A 109 0.50 13.35 -3.36
CA GLU A 109 -0.76 13.92 -3.84
C GLU A 109 -1.96 13.14 -3.32
N LEU A 110 -1.86 11.80 -3.32
CA LEU A 110 -2.95 10.95 -2.83
C LEU A 110 -3.16 11.12 -1.33
N LEU A 111 -2.09 11.09 -0.54
CA LEU A 111 -2.18 11.21 0.91
C LEU A 111 -2.65 12.60 1.33
N GLY A 112 -2.38 13.62 0.54
CA GLY A 112 -2.79 14.98 0.83
C GLY A 112 -4.26 15.29 0.53
N LYS A 113 -5.02 14.35 -0.02
CA LYS A 113 -6.43 14.56 -0.39
C LYS A 113 -7.42 14.14 0.69
N LEU A 114 -6.98 14.13 1.91
CA LEU A 114 -7.87 13.79 3.03
C LEU A 114 -8.84 14.90 3.39
#